data_fd28a9b68aa9ca0ba18d0f183db6c245
#
_entry.id   fd28a9b68aa9ca0ba18d0f183db6c245
#
_cell.length_a   1.000
_cell.length_b   1.000
_cell.length_c   1.000
_cell.angle_alpha   90.00
_cell.angle_beta   90.00
_cell.angle_gamma   90.00
#
_symmetry.space_group_name_H-M   'P 1'
#
loop_
_entity.id
_entity.type
_entity.pdbx_description
1 polymer ?
#
loop_
_entity_poly.entity_id
_entity_poly.type
_entity_poly.pdbx_seq_one_letter_code
_entity_poly.pdbx_strand_id
1 'polypeptide(L)'
;MLLFATAISGTVAFAQDGENDLKNFRFGLKAVPMITWYKPDDAAKFENGGARPKFGYGLSTEFRLNKVAVIATGLQVDYDGGRINLKDTAYYFLSRDNELIEPGDTASFTGESVFRLNQRTYNTTYVTIPLTLKLKTNEIGYMTYYGQFGVNASVRARSRVDDDVRLMPGGAGASQSKLLNSSDMQLMKLALNVGLGAEYNIQGSTSLVFGVNYINGFTNVAKKESRYLFRTPSNNNSALKQDFRANAVQLTIGVLF
;
A
#
# COMPACT_ATOMS: atom_id res chain seq x y z
N MET A 1 21.79 21.08 -18.50
CA MET A 1 22.86 20.07 -18.51
C MET A 1 22.21 18.73 -18.73
N LEU A 2 22.43 18.26 -19.94
CA LEU A 2 21.90 17.01 -20.53
C LEU A 2 22.54 15.76 -19.91
N LEU A 3 21.91 14.61 -20.23
CA LEU A 3 22.37 13.21 -20.12
C LEU A 3 21.80 12.46 -18.91
N PHE A 4 20.87 11.49 -19.16
CA PHE A 4 21.15 10.11 -19.52
C PHE A 4 19.89 9.43 -20.08
N ALA A 5 19.80 9.33 -21.39
CA ALA A 5 18.97 8.36 -22.08
C ALA A 5 19.91 7.33 -22.69
N THR A 6 20.18 6.22 -22.02
CA THR A 6 20.78 5.03 -22.60
C THR A 6 19.67 4.04 -22.90
N ALA A 7 19.29 3.97 -24.17
CA ALA A 7 18.48 2.92 -24.72
C ALA A 7 19.27 1.60 -24.68
N ILE A 8 18.84 0.64 -23.87
CA ILE A 8 19.30 -0.73 -23.95
C ILE A 8 18.49 -1.41 -25.06
N SER A 9 18.98 -1.35 -26.29
CA SER A 9 18.52 -2.17 -27.40
C SER A 9 19.17 -3.56 -27.30
N GLY A 10 18.62 -4.41 -26.45
CA GLY A 10 18.91 -5.84 -26.45
C GLY A 10 18.03 -6.54 -27.47
N THR A 11 18.55 -6.85 -28.64
CA THR A 11 17.93 -7.79 -29.58
C THR A 11 17.99 -9.18 -28.97
N VAL A 12 16.88 -9.63 -28.39
CA VAL A 12 16.71 -11.04 -28.01
C VAL A 12 16.38 -11.81 -29.29
N ALA A 13 17.35 -12.57 -29.80
CA ALA A 13 17.10 -13.54 -30.85
C ALA A 13 16.23 -14.67 -30.31
N PHE A 14 14.98 -14.75 -30.74
CA PHE A 14 14.11 -15.87 -30.45
C PHE A 14 14.48 -17.02 -31.41
N ALA A 15 15.08 -18.08 -30.88
CA ALA A 15 15.14 -19.35 -31.57
C ALA A 15 13.72 -19.93 -31.61
N GLN A 16 13.18 -20.09 -32.83
CA GLN A 16 11.97 -20.86 -33.08
C GLN A 16 12.30 -22.36 -32.90
N ASP A 17 11.92 -22.93 -31.77
CA ASP A 17 11.71 -24.37 -31.65
C ASP A 17 10.21 -24.63 -31.59
N GLY A 18 9.73 -25.38 -32.57
CA GLY A 18 8.35 -25.78 -32.69
C GLY A 18 7.89 -26.69 -31.55
N GLU A 19 6.61 -26.61 -31.30
CA GLU A 19 5.78 -27.38 -30.38
C GLU A 19 5.52 -26.73 -29.01
N ASN A 20 4.35 -26.22 -28.94
CA ASN A 20 3.56 -25.55 -27.87
C ASN A 20 3.62 -24.03 -27.90
N ASP A 21 2.55 -23.47 -28.43
CA ASP A 21 2.18 -22.06 -28.57
C ASP A 21 1.97 -21.33 -27.20
N LEU A 22 2.86 -21.55 -26.25
CA LEU A 22 2.84 -20.86 -24.97
C LEU A 22 3.64 -19.57 -25.11
N LYS A 23 2.94 -18.45 -25.28
CA LYS A 23 3.59 -17.13 -25.37
C LYS A 23 4.60 -16.92 -24.24
N ASN A 24 5.80 -16.49 -24.60
CA ASN A 24 6.85 -16.15 -23.64
C ASN A 24 6.52 -14.89 -22.82
N PHE A 25 5.64 -14.07 -23.35
CA PHE A 25 5.18 -12.83 -22.73
C PHE A 25 3.65 -12.80 -22.76
N ARG A 26 3.04 -12.50 -21.61
CA ARG A 26 1.60 -12.27 -21.46
C ARG A 26 1.38 -10.95 -20.74
N PHE A 27 0.34 -10.24 -21.09
CA PHE A 27 -0.07 -9.03 -20.42
C PHE A 27 -1.55 -9.11 -20.05
N GLY A 28 -2.00 -8.29 -19.12
CA GLY A 28 -3.39 -8.29 -18.75
C GLY A 28 -3.78 -7.19 -17.80
N LEU A 29 -5.05 -7.22 -17.44
CA LEU A 29 -5.66 -6.29 -16.49
C LEU A 29 -6.07 -7.05 -15.25
N LYS A 30 -5.95 -6.41 -14.09
CA LYS A 30 -6.39 -6.99 -12.81
C LYS A 30 -7.13 -5.98 -11.95
N ALA A 31 -8.13 -6.47 -11.23
CA ALA A 31 -8.77 -5.84 -10.09
C ALA A 31 -8.32 -6.54 -8.81
N VAL A 32 -8.10 -5.78 -7.75
CA VAL A 32 -7.51 -6.28 -6.51
C VAL A 32 -8.32 -5.75 -5.31
N PRO A 33 -9.53 -6.29 -5.05
CA PRO A 33 -10.18 -6.05 -3.78
C PRO A 33 -9.32 -6.60 -2.65
N MET A 34 -9.22 -5.84 -1.54
CA MET A 34 -8.33 -6.20 -0.45
C MET A 34 -8.90 -5.78 0.91
N ILE A 35 -8.42 -6.46 1.94
CA ILE A 35 -8.63 -6.09 3.34
C ILE A 35 -7.27 -5.72 3.90
N THR A 36 -7.14 -4.47 4.39
CA THR A 36 -5.87 -3.92 4.87
C THR A 36 -5.95 -3.55 6.34
N TRP A 37 -4.83 -3.65 7.04
CA TRP A 37 -4.69 -3.20 8.42
C TRP A 37 -3.27 -2.76 8.73
N TYR A 38 -3.14 -1.89 9.72
CA TYR A 38 -1.84 -1.49 10.24
C TYR A 38 -1.52 -2.28 11.50
N LYS A 39 -0.28 -2.76 11.58
CA LYS A 39 0.27 -3.41 12.76
C LYS A 39 1.24 -2.43 13.43
N PRO A 40 0.89 -1.85 14.59
CA PRO A 40 1.83 -1.05 15.36
C PRO A 40 2.89 -1.95 16.02
N ASP A 41 4.12 -1.47 16.09
CA ASP A 41 5.20 -2.15 16.80
C ASP A 41 5.17 -1.80 18.31
N ASP A 42 4.73 -0.59 18.69
CA ASP A 42 4.55 -0.16 20.09
C ASP A 42 3.09 -0.34 20.54
N ALA A 43 2.78 -1.53 21.06
CA ALA A 43 1.44 -1.87 21.56
C ALA A 43 1.05 -1.12 22.86
N ALA A 44 1.99 -0.47 23.54
CA ALA A 44 1.69 0.34 24.72
C ALA A 44 1.04 1.67 24.33
N LYS A 45 1.40 2.24 23.19
CA LYS A 45 0.89 3.55 22.71
C LYS A 45 -0.21 3.42 21.68
N PHE A 46 -0.16 2.36 20.87
CA PHE A 46 -1.05 2.19 19.72
C PHE A 46 -1.71 0.83 19.72
N GLU A 47 -2.91 0.79 19.20
CA GLU A 47 -3.66 -0.43 18.97
C GLU A 47 -4.17 -0.46 17.53
N ASN A 48 -4.22 -1.65 16.93
CA ASN A 48 -4.86 -1.83 15.63
C ASN A 48 -6.36 -1.50 15.75
N GLY A 49 -6.81 -0.51 15.03
CA GLY A 49 -8.22 -0.08 15.00
C GLY A 49 -9.12 -0.94 14.10
N GLY A 50 -8.64 -2.09 13.64
CA GLY A 50 -9.38 -3.03 12.81
C GLY A 50 -9.01 -2.99 11.33
N ALA A 51 -9.39 -4.07 10.65
CA ALA A 51 -9.18 -4.25 9.23
C ALA A 51 -10.18 -3.43 8.42
N ARG A 52 -9.78 -2.98 7.22
CA ARG A 52 -10.60 -2.14 6.35
C ARG A 52 -10.65 -2.65 4.93
N PRO A 53 -11.84 -2.70 4.31
CA PRO A 53 -11.95 -3.00 2.89
C PRO A 53 -11.35 -1.87 2.06
N LYS A 54 -10.54 -2.25 1.10
CA LYS A 54 -9.83 -1.39 0.16
C LYS A 54 -9.84 -2.03 -1.22
N PHE A 55 -9.32 -1.32 -2.20
CA PHE A 55 -9.35 -1.76 -3.58
C PHE A 55 -8.10 -1.29 -4.32
N GLY A 56 -7.66 -2.08 -5.30
CA GLY A 56 -6.62 -1.72 -6.24
C GLY A 56 -6.97 -2.21 -7.64
N TYR A 57 -6.27 -1.70 -8.62
CA TYR A 57 -6.37 -2.14 -10.01
C TYR A 57 -5.04 -1.88 -10.73
N GLY A 58 -4.82 -2.59 -11.82
CA GLY A 58 -3.58 -2.39 -12.54
C GLY A 58 -3.39 -3.30 -13.73
N LEU A 59 -2.20 -3.17 -14.31
CA LEU A 59 -1.68 -4.00 -15.36
C LEU A 59 -0.87 -5.14 -14.75
N SER A 60 -0.93 -6.31 -15.38
CA SER A 60 -0.10 -7.46 -15.05
C SER A 60 0.68 -7.86 -16.29
N THR A 61 1.94 -8.19 -16.12
CA THR A 61 2.79 -8.73 -17.16
C THR A 61 3.48 -9.98 -16.64
N GLU A 62 3.57 -10.99 -17.48
CA GLU A 62 4.19 -12.27 -17.16
C GLU A 62 5.26 -12.60 -18.19
N PHE A 63 6.44 -12.96 -17.69
CA PHE A 63 7.57 -13.44 -18.49
C PHE A 63 7.82 -14.90 -18.13
N ARG A 64 7.63 -15.78 -19.09
CA ARG A 64 7.84 -17.20 -18.90
C ARG A 64 9.33 -17.50 -18.90
N LEU A 65 9.81 -18.13 -17.85
CA LEU A 65 11.19 -18.64 -17.74
C LEU A 65 11.29 -20.07 -18.27
N ASN A 66 10.30 -20.89 -17.91
CA ASN A 66 10.19 -22.28 -18.37
C ASN A 66 8.72 -22.76 -18.26
N LYS A 67 8.48 -24.06 -18.45
CA LYS A 67 7.11 -24.63 -18.42
C LYS A 67 6.39 -24.42 -17.06
N VAL A 68 7.14 -24.30 -15.96
CA VAL A 68 6.59 -24.21 -14.59
C VAL A 68 6.77 -22.83 -13.99
N ALA A 69 7.86 -22.12 -14.30
CA ALA A 69 8.25 -20.87 -13.65
C ALA A 69 8.01 -19.65 -14.54
N VAL A 70 7.40 -18.63 -13.94
CA VAL A 70 7.04 -17.36 -14.59
C VAL A 70 7.41 -16.21 -13.66
N ILE A 71 8.08 -15.18 -14.17
CA ILE A 71 8.21 -13.90 -13.46
C ILE A 71 6.97 -13.06 -13.77
N ALA A 72 6.25 -12.67 -12.75
CA ALA A 72 5.11 -11.76 -12.87
C ALA A 72 5.46 -10.40 -12.26
N THR A 73 5.18 -9.35 -13.02
CA THR A 73 5.35 -7.95 -12.62
C THR A 73 4.17 -7.12 -13.13
N GLY A 74 4.26 -5.80 -13.07
CA GLY A 74 3.22 -4.92 -13.58
C GLY A 74 3.20 -3.58 -12.86
N LEU A 75 2.13 -2.83 -13.09
CA LEU A 75 1.88 -1.56 -12.44
C LEU A 75 0.49 -1.59 -11.82
N GLN A 76 0.39 -1.29 -10.52
CA GLN A 76 -0.86 -1.34 -9.77
C GLN A 76 -1.06 -0.04 -9.00
N VAL A 77 -2.29 0.46 -8.99
CA VAL A 77 -2.70 1.55 -8.12
C VAL A 77 -3.50 0.95 -6.97
N ASP A 78 -3.02 1.16 -5.75
CA ASP A 78 -3.62 0.65 -4.53
C ASP A 78 -4.19 1.79 -3.69
N TYR A 79 -5.47 1.74 -3.40
CA TYR A 79 -6.07 2.51 -2.33
C TYR A 79 -5.92 1.69 -1.05
N ASP A 80 -4.89 2.01 -0.27
CA ASP A 80 -4.48 1.27 0.93
C ASP A 80 -4.76 2.11 2.19
N GLY A 81 -4.55 1.55 3.35
CA GLY A 81 -4.64 2.26 4.61
C GLY A 81 -4.92 1.33 5.78
N GLY A 82 -5.08 1.95 6.93
CA GLY A 82 -5.37 1.25 8.17
C GLY A 82 -5.96 2.20 9.20
N ARG A 83 -6.39 1.66 10.31
CA ARG A 83 -6.90 2.41 11.44
C ARG A 83 -6.04 2.14 12.66
N ILE A 84 -5.71 3.20 13.39
CA ILE A 84 -4.93 3.14 14.62
C ILE A 84 -5.72 3.84 15.72
N ASN A 85 -5.91 3.16 16.84
CA ASN A 85 -6.42 3.72 18.08
C ASN A 85 -5.23 4.15 18.95
N LEU A 86 -5.31 5.33 19.53
CA LEU A 86 -4.29 5.83 20.43
C LEU A 86 -4.65 5.47 21.87
N LYS A 87 -3.75 4.76 22.55
CA LYS A 87 -3.84 4.48 23.99
C LYS A 87 -3.19 5.59 24.81
N ASP A 88 -2.14 6.18 24.27
CA ASP A 88 -1.43 7.32 24.84
C ASP A 88 -2.04 8.64 24.35
N THR A 89 -1.75 9.71 25.08
CA THR A 89 -2.27 11.04 24.73
C THR A 89 -1.48 11.62 23.57
N ALA A 90 -2.17 12.02 22.53
CA ALA A 90 -1.61 12.74 21.42
C ALA A 90 -2.49 13.94 21.04
N TYR A 91 -1.83 15.01 20.69
CA TYR A 91 -2.46 16.28 20.31
C TYR A 91 -1.95 16.74 18.96
N TYR A 92 -2.73 17.58 18.30
CA TYR A 92 -2.31 18.32 17.12
C TYR A 92 -3.07 19.63 16.98
N PHE A 93 -2.56 20.51 16.13
CA PHE A 93 -3.16 21.78 15.81
C PHE A 93 -3.76 21.75 14.41
N LEU A 94 -4.91 22.43 14.25
CA LEU A 94 -5.50 22.70 12.94
C LEU A 94 -5.55 24.20 12.71
N SER A 95 -5.25 24.60 11.48
CA SER A 95 -5.51 25.95 10.99
C SER A 95 -7.01 26.20 10.81
N ARG A 96 -7.40 27.44 10.60
CA ARG A 96 -8.78 27.82 10.24
C ARG A 96 -9.26 27.15 8.96
N ASP A 97 -8.34 26.79 8.06
CA ASP A 97 -8.61 26.12 6.79
C ASP A 97 -8.58 24.59 6.87
N ASN A 98 -8.61 24.02 8.09
CA ASN A 98 -8.56 22.58 8.35
C ASN A 98 -7.26 21.91 7.86
N GLU A 99 -6.14 22.58 7.91
CA GLU A 99 -4.83 22.01 7.62
C GLU A 99 -4.07 21.66 8.90
N LEU A 100 -3.32 20.54 8.87
CA LEU A 100 -2.45 20.13 9.95
C LEU A 100 -1.25 21.09 10.04
N ILE A 101 -0.98 21.63 11.23
CA ILE A 101 0.11 22.58 11.49
C ILE A 101 1.25 21.86 12.20
N GLU A 102 2.48 22.18 11.77
CA GLU A 102 3.69 21.70 12.44
C GLU A 102 3.94 22.51 13.73
N PRO A 103 4.21 21.86 14.89
CA PRO A 103 4.40 22.54 16.18
C PRO A 103 5.56 23.55 16.23
N GLY A 104 6.46 23.58 15.25
CA GLY A 104 7.56 24.54 15.16
C GLY A 104 7.18 25.94 14.69
N ASP A 105 6.02 26.09 14.04
CA ASP A 105 5.51 27.35 13.49
C ASP A 105 4.70 28.17 14.52
N THR A 106 5.20 28.22 15.76
CA THR A 106 4.50 28.82 16.92
C THR A 106 4.19 30.32 16.82
N ALA A 107 4.68 31.02 15.82
CA ALA A 107 4.34 32.45 15.59
C ALA A 107 2.87 32.62 15.14
N SER A 108 2.18 31.56 14.75
CA SER A 108 0.81 31.57 14.18
C SER A 108 -0.29 31.13 15.17
N PHE A 109 0.04 30.75 16.41
CA PHE A 109 -0.90 30.07 17.33
C PHE A 109 -1.98 30.96 17.99
N THR A 110 -2.13 32.19 17.59
CA THR A 110 -3.22 33.05 18.11
C THR A 110 -4.56 32.65 17.47
N GLY A 111 -5.29 31.76 18.13
CA GLY A 111 -6.67 31.41 17.76
C GLY A 111 -6.86 30.04 17.14
N GLU A 112 -5.87 29.17 17.21
CA GLU A 112 -5.95 27.80 16.69
C GLU A 112 -6.53 26.83 17.71
N SER A 113 -7.23 25.80 17.19
CA SER A 113 -7.85 24.78 18.02
C SER A 113 -6.89 23.63 18.26
N VAL A 114 -6.73 23.24 19.54
CA VAL A 114 -5.97 22.05 19.94
C VAL A 114 -6.92 20.87 20.00
N PHE A 115 -6.56 19.80 19.32
CA PHE A 115 -7.33 18.57 19.30
C PHE A 115 -6.56 17.42 19.95
N ARG A 116 -7.23 16.68 20.82
CA ARG A 116 -6.75 15.39 21.32
C ARG A 116 -7.20 14.31 20.37
N LEU A 117 -6.26 13.54 19.85
CA LEU A 117 -6.51 12.45 18.91
C LEU A 117 -6.85 11.16 19.69
N ASN A 118 -7.99 10.56 19.37
CA ASN A 118 -8.41 9.26 19.91
C ASN A 118 -8.14 8.14 18.89
N GLN A 119 -8.53 8.36 17.63
CA GLN A 119 -8.40 7.38 16.57
C GLN A 119 -8.05 8.09 15.26
N ARG A 120 -7.17 7.48 14.47
CA ARG A 120 -6.78 7.95 13.14
C ARG A 120 -6.97 6.86 12.10
N THR A 121 -7.71 7.19 11.06
CA THR A 121 -7.89 6.33 9.89
C THR A 121 -7.06 6.88 8.73
N TYR A 122 -6.14 6.08 8.23
CA TYR A 122 -5.29 6.42 7.10
C TYR A 122 -5.93 5.98 5.79
N ASN A 123 -5.89 6.86 4.79
CA ASN A 123 -6.33 6.61 3.42
C ASN A 123 -5.19 7.03 2.50
N THR A 124 -4.41 6.05 2.03
CA THR A 124 -3.19 6.30 1.27
C THR A 124 -3.28 5.65 -0.10
N THR A 125 -2.93 6.39 -1.13
CA THR A 125 -2.84 5.87 -2.50
C THR A 125 -1.39 5.59 -2.81
N TYR A 126 -1.11 4.36 -3.24
CA TYR A 126 0.20 3.89 -3.67
C TYR A 126 0.18 3.52 -5.14
N VAL A 127 1.31 3.72 -5.80
CA VAL A 127 1.64 3.09 -7.07
C VAL A 127 2.61 1.97 -6.74
N THR A 128 2.23 0.73 -7.05
CA THR A 128 2.93 -0.48 -6.66
C THR A 128 3.44 -1.22 -7.88
N ILE A 129 4.70 -1.63 -7.83
CA ILE A 129 5.33 -2.55 -8.77
C ILE A 129 5.53 -3.88 -8.04
N PRO A 130 4.71 -4.90 -8.32
CA PRO A 130 4.95 -6.25 -7.83
C PRO A 130 6.08 -6.90 -8.62
N LEU A 131 6.90 -7.69 -7.96
CA LEU A 131 7.88 -8.57 -8.58
C LEU A 131 7.76 -9.93 -7.90
N THR A 132 7.12 -10.88 -8.57
CA THR A 132 6.81 -12.20 -8.01
C THR A 132 7.26 -13.32 -8.94
N LEU A 133 7.76 -14.39 -8.37
CA LEU A 133 7.95 -15.65 -9.04
C LEU A 133 6.67 -16.46 -8.86
N LYS A 134 6.03 -16.83 -9.97
CA LYS A 134 4.90 -17.75 -10.01
C LYS A 134 5.39 -19.14 -10.44
N LEU A 135 5.02 -20.14 -9.68
CA LEU A 135 5.22 -21.55 -10.01
C LEU A 135 3.87 -22.16 -10.39
N LYS A 136 3.76 -22.58 -11.64
CA LYS A 136 2.51 -23.08 -12.23
C LYS A 136 2.54 -24.59 -12.37
N THR A 137 1.39 -25.24 -12.21
CA THR A 137 1.20 -26.65 -12.58
C THR A 137 1.10 -26.78 -14.10
N ASN A 138 1.15 -28.00 -14.60
CA ASN A 138 0.61 -28.29 -15.92
C ASN A 138 -0.90 -28.00 -15.93
N GLU A 139 -1.44 -27.73 -17.12
CA GLU A 139 -2.87 -27.52 -17.31
C GLU A 139 -3.63 -28.84 -17.04
N ILE A 140 -4.63 -28.73 -16.18
CA ILE A 140 -5.52 -29.85 -15.80
C ILE A 140 -6.93 -29.49 -16.28
N GLY A 141 -7.35 -30.05 -17.41
CA GLY A 141 -8.52 -29.58 -18.13
C GLY A 141 -8.28 -28.16 -18.69
N TYR A 142 -9.01 -27.17 -18.20
CA TYR A 142 -8.85 -25.75 -18.56
C TYR A 142 -8.22 -24.94 -17.43
N MET A 143 -7.73 -25.57 -16.37
CA MET A 143 -7.24 -24.92 -15.16
C MET A 143 -5.74 -25.11 -14.99
N THR A 144 -5.03 -24.03 -14.69
CA THR A 144 -3.64 -24.03 -14.25
C THR A 144 -3.57 -23.44 -12.85
N TYR A 145 -3.11 -24.20 -11.88
CA TYR A 145 -2.92 -23.71 -10.52
C TYR A 145 -1.54 -23.12 -10.36
N TYR A 146 -1.41 -22.11 -9.49
CA TYR A 146 -0.11 -21.52 -9.22
C TYR A 146 0.06 -21.14 -7.75
N GLY A 147 1.30 -21.22 -7.29
CA GLY A 147 1.79 -20.53 -6.10
C GLY A 147 2.69 -19.39 -6.51
N GLN A 148 2.69 -18.29 -5.77
CA GLN A 148 3.57 -17.16 -6.04
C GLN A 148 4.19 -16.62 -4.78
N PHE A 149 5.41 -16.10 -4.90
CA PHE A 149 6.09 -15.37 -3.85
C PHE A 149 6.98 -14.28 -4.45
N GLY A 150 7.18 -13.21 -3.70
CA GLY A 150 8.00 -12.10 -4.18
C GLY A 150 7.84 -10.87 -3.30
N VAL A 151 8.10 -9.71 -3.88
CA VAL A 151 8.07 -8.43 -3.20
C VAL A 151 7.21 -7.42 -3.95
N ASN A 152 6.55 -6.56 -3.21
CA ASN A 152 5.84 -5.40 -3.71
C ASN A 152 6.61 -4.15 -3.31
N ALA A 153 7.05 -3.37 -4.29
CA ALA A 153 7.63 -2.05 -4.10
C ALA A 153 6.56 -0.99 -4.40
N SER A 154 6.24 -0.16 -3.42
CA SER A 154 5.15 0.82 -3.54
C SER A 154 5.66 2.22 -3.25
N VAL A 155 5.26 3.17 -4.07
CA VAL A 155 5.54 4.60 -3.88
C VAL A 155 4.23 5.31 -3.56
N ARG A 156 4.24 6.12 -2.50
CA ARG A 156 3.07 6.88 -2.08
C ARG A 156 2.81 8.04 -3.03
N ALA A 157 1.63 8.05 -3.64
CA ALA A 157 1.15 9.18 -4.42
C ALA A 157 0.47 10.23 -3.53
N ARG A 158 -0.37 9.79 -2.57
CA ARG A 158 -1.11 10.69 -1.68
C ARG A 158 -1.46 9.98 -0.37
N SER A 159 -1.49 10.76 0.74
CA SER A 159 -2.04 10.27 2.01
C SER A 159 -2.95 11.30 2.63
N ARG A 160 -4.11 10.83 3.10
CA ARG A 160 -5.08 11.60 3.88
C ARG A 160 -5.46 10.82 5.13
N VAL A 161 -5.89 11.53 6.15
CA VAL A 161 -6.40 10.93 7.39
C VAL A 161 -7.77 11.45 7.73
N ASP A 162 -8.54 10.58 8.36
CA ASP A 162 -9.80 10.90 9.02
C ASP A 162 -9.62 10.61 10.50
N ASP A 163 -9.81 11.62 11.33
CA ASP A 163 -9.53 11.60 12.76
C ASP A 163 -10.80 11.68 13.59
N ASP A 164 -10.88 10.85 14.62
CA ASP A 164 -11.81 11.01 15.73
C ASP A 164 -11.07 11.71 16.87
N VAL A 165 -11.59 12.88 17.26
CA VAL A 165 -10.88 13.82 18.12
C VAL A 165 -11.77 14.41 19.19
N ARG A 166 -11.15 15.04 20.18
CA ARG A 166 -11.81 15.87 21.16
C ARG A 166 -11.15 17.25 21.19
N LEU A 167 -11.96 18.29 21.06
CA LEU A 167 -11.48 19.68 21.20
C LEU A 167 -11.03 19.93 22.64
N MET A 168 -9.90 20.58 22.81
CA MET A 168 -9.35 20.95 24.12
C MET A 168 -9.49 22.46 24.39
N PRO A 169 -9.70 22.87 25.68
CA PRO A 169 -9.95 22.06 26.86
C PRO A 169 -11.42 21.64 26.99
N GLY A 170 -11.66 20.36 27.37
CA GLY A 170 -12.99 19.91 27.83
C GLY A 170 -14.12 19.87 26.79
N GLY A 171 -13.83 20.05 25.51
CA GLY A 171 -14.83 20.11 24.44
C GLY A 171 -15.45 18.76 24.07
N ALA A 172 -16.51 18.82 23.27
CA ALA A 172 -17.20 17.66 22.74
C ALA A 172 -16.30 16.89 21.75
N GLY A 173 -16.61 15.58 21.54
CA GLY A 173 -16.02 14.80 20.48
C GLY A 173 -16.39 15.38 19.12
N ALA A 174 -15.45 15.34 18.17
CA ALA A 174 -15.61 15.80 16.82
C ALA A 174 -14.90 14.87 15.84
N SER A 175 -15.30 14.86 14.59
CA SER A 175 -14.62 14.15 13.51
C SER A 175 -14.01 15.15 12.54
N GLN A 176 -12.73 14.97 12.26
CA GLN A 176 -12.01 15.72 11.23
C GLN A 176 -11.73 14.79 10.06
N SER A 177 -12.03 15.20 8.83
CA SER A 177 -11.92 14.32 7.68
C SER A 177 -11.07 14.90 6.57
N LYS A 178 -10.44 14.01 5.79
CA LYS A 178 -9.64 14.34 4.61
C LYS A 178 -8.42 15.24 4.86
N LEU A 179 -7.91 15.27 6.09
CA LEU A 179 -6.70 16.02 6.41
C LEU A 179 -5.50 15.49 5.62
N LEU A 180 -4.73 16.38 5.01
CA LEU A 180 -3.55 15.99 4.24
C LEU A 180 -2.41 15.59 5.18
N ASN A 181 -2.00 14.32 5.15
CA ASN A 181 -0.99 13.75 6.04
C ASN A 181 0.24 13.18 5.29
N SER A 182 0.48 13.67 4.09
CA SER A 182 1.57 13.14 3.27
C SER A 182 2.95 13.31 3.89
N SER A 183 3.16 14.39 4.65
CA SER A 183 4.45 14.67 5.29
C SER A 183 4.81 13.72 6.43
N ASP A 184 3.82 13.07 7.07
CA ASP A 184 4.03 12.08 8.15
C ASP A 184 4.20 10.65 7.67
N MET A 185 3.94 10.40 6.38
CA MET A 185 4.04 9.06 5.81
C MET A 185 5.34 8.88 5.04
N GLN A 186 5.87 7.67 5.04
CA GLN A 186 7.02 7.31 4.23
C GLN A 186 6.67 7.36 2.74
N LEU A 187 7.64 7.76 1.92
CA LEU A 187 7.47 7.81 0.47
C LEU A 187 7.40 6.41 -0.15
N MET A 188 8.21 5.48 0.37
CA MET A 188 8.33 4.12 -0.14
C MET A 188 7.88 3.10 0.89
N LYS A 189 7.22 2.05 0.41
CA LYS A 189 6.82 0.88 1.20
C LYS A 189 7.26 -0.38 0.47
N LEU A 190 7.87 -1.30 1.21
CA LEU A 190 8.22 -2.63 0.72
C LEU A 190 7.45 -3.68 1.51
N ALA A 191 6.95 -4.68 0.81
CA ALA A 191 6.19 -5.77 1.41
C ALA A 191 6.50 -7.11 0.74
N LEU A 192 6.50 -8.18 1.52
CA LEU A 192 6.51 -9.54 1.02
C LEU A 192 5.12 -9.87 0.46
N ASN A 193 5.09 -10.56 -0.67
CA ASN A 193 3.89 -11.04 -1.32
C ASN A 193 3.97 -12.56 -1.46
N VAL A 194 3.06 -13.25 -0.80
CA VAL A 194 2.92 -14.72 -0.91
C VAL A 194 1.47 -15.03 -1.24
N GLY A 195 1.26 -15.86 -2.23
CA GLY A 195 -0.11 -16.17 -2.67
C GLY A 195 -0.23 -17.47 -3.45
N LEU A 196 -1.46 -17.80 -3.71
CA LEU A 196 -1.85 -18.93 -4.53
C LEU A 196 -3.07 -18.56 -5.38
N GLY A 197 -3.27 -19.27 -6.49
CA GLY A 197 -4.38 -18.97 -7.36
C GLY A 197 -4.54 -20.00 -8.48
N ALA A 198 -5.43 -19.66 -9.39
CA ALA A 198 -5.73 -20.46 -10.56
C ALA A 198 -5.94 -19.55 -11.78
N GLU A 199 -5.57 -20.05 -12.93
CA GLU A 199 -5.84 -19.47 -14.25
C GLU A 199 -6.80 -20.41 -14.97
N TYR A 200 -7.90 -19.88 -15.46
CA TYR A 200 -8.85 -20.58 -16.30
C TYR A 200 -8.63 -20.17 -17.75
N ASN A 201 -8.21 -21.11 -18.58
CA ASN A 201 -7.99 -20.88 -20.00
C ASN A 201 -9.33 -20.79 -20.72
N ILE A 202 -9.62 -19.63 -21.34
CA ILE A 202 -10.83 -19.42 -22.13
C ILE A 202 -10.60 -19.89 -23.56
N GLN A 203 -9.57 -19.34 -24.21
CA GLN A 203 -9.23 -19.66 -25.57
C GLN A 203 -7.81 -19.18 -25.92
N GLY A 204 -6.99 -20.05 -26.46
CA GLY A 204 -5.63 -19.73 -26.86
C GLY A 204 -4.78 -19.25 -25.68
N SER A 205 -4.29 -18.02 -25.71
CA SER A 205 -3.49 -17.43 -24.64
C SER A 205 -4.32 -16.66 -23.60
N THR A 206 -5.63 -16.49 -23.81
CA THR A 206 -6.51 -15.70 -22.94
C THR A 206 -6.96 -16.54 -21.75
N SER A 207 -6.66 -16.06 -20.57
CA SER A 207 -7.02 -16.75 -19.31
C SER A 207 -7.62 -15.78 -18.30
N LEU A 208 -8.63 -16.23 -17.56
CA LEU A 208 -9.08 -15.59 -16.34
C LEU A 208 -8.16 -15.98 -15.19
N VAL A 209 -7.78 -15.02 -14.38
CA VAL A 209 -6.89 -15.22 -13.22
C VAL A 209 -7.65 -14.96 -11.94
N PHE A 210 -7.57 -15.89 -11.01
CA PHE A 210 -8.09 -15.76 -9.65
C PHE A 210 -6.97 -16.09 -8.67
N GLY A 211 -6.79 -15.27 -7.66
CA GLY A 211 -5.75 -15.50 -6.67
C GLY A 211 -6.05 -14.88 -5.33
N VAL A 212 -5.45 -15.43 -4.29
CA VAL A 212 -5.43 -14.88 -2.93
C VAL A 212 -3.99 -14.66 -2.54
N ASN A 213 -3.66 -13.45 -2.07
CA ASN A 213 -2.33 -13.06 -1.70
C ASN A 213 -2.32 -12.48 -0.29
N TYR A 214 -1.34 -12.86 0.49
CA TYR A 214 -1.01 -12.24 1.76
C TYR A 214 0.16 -11.27 1.55
N ILE A 215 -0.06 -10.02 1.91
CA ILE A 215 0.94 -8.96 1.80
C ILE A 215 1.40 -8.60 3.22
N ASN A 216 2.68 -8.79 3.48
CA ASN A 216 3.30 -8.47 4.76
C ASN A 216 4.30 -7.34 4.59
N GLY A 217 3.96 -6.15 5.06
CA GLY A 217 4.87 -5.00 5.06
C GLY A 217 6.01 -5.20 6.05
N PHE A 218 7.24 -5.05 5.59
CA PHE A 218 8.42 -5.11 6.45
C PHE A 218 9.10 -3.75 6.64
N THR A 219 8.65 -2.72 5.91
CA THR A 219 9.05 -1.33 6.15
C THR A 219 7.95 -0.57 6.87
N ASN A 220 8.35 0.44 7.65
CA ASN A 220 7.41 1.38 8.23
C ASN A 220 6.68 2.17 7.16
N VAL A 221 5.38 2.41 7.37
CA VAL A 221 4.56 3.28 6.52
C VAL A 221 4.49 4.71 7.02
N ALA A 222 4.69 4.93 8.33
CA ALA A 222 4.78 6.26 8.93
C ALA A 222 6.23 6.66 9.17
N LYS A 223 6.51 7.95 9.23
CA LYS A 223 7.79 8.47 9.71
C LYS A 223 7.91 8.20 11.20
N LYS A 224 9.13 7.89 11.67
CA LYS A 224 9.38 7.55 13.09
C LYS A 224 8.94 8.66 14.03
N GLU A 225 9.13 9.91 13.65
CA GLU A 225 8.68 11.09 14.41
C GLU A 225 7.63 11.82 13.59
N SER A 226 6.45 12.01 14.19
CA SER A 226 5.37 12.77 13.57
C SER A 226 5.75 14.24 13.51
N ARG A 227 5.44 14.87 12.39
CA ARG A 227 5.56 16.33 12.25
C ARG A 227 4.40 17.06 12.90
N TYR A 228 3.26 16.43 13.01
CA TYR A 228 2.01 17.07 13.43
C TYR A 228 1.53 16.62 14.80
N LEU A 229 1.88 15.40 15.24
CA LEU A 229 1.43 14.84 16.51
C LEU A 229 2.47 15.06 17.61
N PHE A 230 2.02 15.53 18.76
CA PHE A 230 2.86 15.75 19.95
C PHE A 230 2.17 15.23 21.21
N ARG A 231 2.97 15.00 22.27
CA ARG A 231 2.44 14.39 23.51
C ARG A 231 1.86 15.38 24.49
N THR A 232 2.41 16.58 24.56
CA THR A 232 2.05 17.58 25.55
C THR A 232 1.80 18.92 24.88
N PRO A 233 0.64 19.58 25.08
CA PRO A 233 0.33 20.85 24.46
C PRO A 233 1.29 21.99 24.82
N SER A 234 1.96 21.90 26.00
CA SER A 234 2.90 22.91 26.50
C SER A 234 4.34 22.70 26.05
N ASN A 235 4.67 21.57 25.41
CA ASN A 235 6.03 21.26 24.98
C ASN A 235 6.06 20.74 23.54
N ASN A 236 6.29 21.66 22.61
CA ASN A 236 6.31 21.38 21.17
C ASN A 236 7.43 20.43 20.71
N ASN A 237 8.41 20.14 21.59
CA ASN A 237 9.54 19.27 21.26
C ASN A 237 9.28 17.78 21.51
N SER A 238 8.08 17.41 21.97
CA SER A 238 7.72 16.03 22.25
C SER A 238 6.97 15.35 21.09
N ALA A 239 7.58 15.32 19.90
CA ALA A 239 7.01 14.63 18.74
C ALA A 239 6.60 13.19 19.07
N LEU A 240 5.42 12.79 18.61
CA LEU A 240 4.95 11.42 18.81
C LEU A 240 5.73 10.47 17.92
N LYS A 241 6.38 9.47 18.52
CA LYS A 241 7.04 8.41 17.76
C LYS A 241 6.03 7.41 17.25
N GLN A 242 6.08 7.13 15.95
CA GLN A 242 5.18 6.23 15.23
C GLN A 242 5.97 5.13 14.54
N ASP A 243 5.47 3.90 14.65
CA ASP A 243 6.05 2.74 13.98
C ASP A 243 4.93 1.76 13.62
N PHE A 244 4.53 1.75 12.34
CA PHE A 244 3.44 0.90 11.84
C PHE A 244 3.85 0.22 10.56
N ARG A 245 3.50 -1.07 10.45
CA ARG A 245 3.62 -1.85 9.22
C ARG A 245 2.24 -2.08 8.61
N ALA A 246 2.17 -2.05 7.29
CA ALA A 246 0.93 -2.29 6.55
C ALA A 246 0.87 -3.75 6.10
N ASN A 247 -0.21 -4.43 6.45
CA ASN A 247 -0.50 -5.79 6.03
C ASN A 247 -1.83 -5.83 5.27
N ALA A 248 -1.97 -6.79 4.36
CA ALA A 248 -3.20 -6.97 3.61
C ALA A 248 -3.43 -8.43 3.22
N VAL A 249 -4.70 -8.79 3.05
CA VAL A 249 -5.13 -9.93 2.24
C VAL A 249 -5.76 -9.37 0.98
N GLN A 250 -5.26 -9.79 -0.18
CA GLN A 250 -5.69 -9.33 -1.49
C GLN A 250 -6.31 -10.48 -2.26
N LEU A 251 -7.47 -10.24 -2.88
CA LEU A 251 -7.99 -11.08 -3.96
C LEU A 251 -7.51 -10.48 -5.28
N THR A 252 -7.08 -11.33 -6.19
CA THR A 252 -6.73 -10.92 -7.55
C THR A 252 -7.76 -11.50 -8.51
N ILE A 253 -8.38 -10.66 -9.31
CA ILE A 253 -9.29 -11.06 -10.40
C ILE A 253 -8.77 -10.36 -11.63
N GLY A 254 -8.44 -11.12 -12.68
CA GLY A 254 -7.83 -10.52 -13.86
C GLY A 254 -8.05 -11.32 -15.13
N VAL A 255 -7.62 -10.72 -16.22
CA VAL A 255 -7.57 -11.35 -17.55
C VAL A 255 -6.15 -11.19 -18.07
N LEU A 256 -5.56 -12.28 -18.54
CA LEU A 256 -4.26 -12.32 -19.24
C LEU A 256 -4.49 -12.72 -20.70
N PHE A 257 -3.71 -12.07 -21.58
CA PHE A 257 -3.77 -12.29 -23.02
C PHE A 257 -2.47 -12.84 -23.58
#